data_731fcb42d426c09b609798518360945b
#
_entry.id   731fcb42d426c09b609798518360945b
#
_cell.length_a   1.000
_cell.length_b   1.000
_cell.length_c   1.000
_cell.angle_alpha   90.00
_cell.angle_beta   90.00
_cell.angle_gamma   90.00
#
_symmetry.space_group_name_H-M   'P 1'
#
loop_
_entity.id
_entity.type
_entity.pdbx_description
1 polymer ?
#
loop_
_entity_poly.entity_id
_entity_poly.type
_entity_poly.pdbx_seq_one_letter_code
_entity_poly.pdbx_strand_id
1 'polypeptide(L)'
;MTQVLPIRVLTHNIRYATTSPFKGEQPWAQRKQLLLNELQYETRHCQESFVCLQEVLHTQLGELLAGLNQGSEPEAPEWDYIGVGRDDGHQSGEYSPIFYRPAIWELIEWETVWLSSTPERPSKSWDAASIRIVTIGVFIHRQTQSTILVLNTHLDDQGSQSRLEAARIILGKISEWRGRTYDHDGLTRCISGTFLTGDFNSEENQEAYQELTGRLLDAYKEVERVNRYGNYITWTGFGYEDEPPSRIDYVLVDPTVHETRRFKVNGYAVLGNKFDDGVYCSDHRAVVVDLILR
;
A
#
# COMPACT_ATOMS: atom_id res chain seq x y z
N MET A 1 -4.02 16.89 -26.79
CA MET A 1 -3.14 16.97 -25.61
C MET A 1 -3.40 15.73 -24.79
N THR A 2 -2.42 14.92 -24.51
CA THR A 2 -2.54 13.78 -23.59
C THR A 2 -2.86 14.35 -22.20
N GLN A 3 -3.99 13.98 -21.65
CA GLN A 3 -4.40 14.42 -20.31
C GLN A 3 -3.45 13.78 -19.29
N VAL A 4 -2.81 14.61 -18.49
CA VAL A 4 -1.90 14.18 -17.42
C VAL A 4 -2.74 13.81 -16.19
N LEU A 5 -2.54 12.63 -15.63
CA LEU A 5 -3.25 12.17 -14.43
C LEU A 5 -2.28 12.15 -13.24
N PRO A 6 -2.40 13.10 -12.29
CA PRO A 6 -1.68 13.03 -11.03
C PRO A 6 -2.32 11.98 -10.14
N ILE A 7 -1.50 11.21 -9.43
CA ILE A 7 -1.96 10.19 -8.47
C ILE A 7 -1.09 10.30 -7.23
N ARG A 8 -1.69 10.41 -6.05
CA ARG A 8 -0.98 10.31 -4.78
C ARG A 8 -1.16 8.92 -4.19
N VAL A 9 -0.06 8.31 -3.81
CA VAL A 9 -0.02 7.00 -3.16
C VAL A 9 0.57 7.18 -1.76
N LEU A 10 -0.18 6.76 -0.74
CA LEU A 10 0.30 6.71 0.64
C LEU A 10 0.32 5.24 1.07
N THR A 11 1.46 4.76 1.57
CA THR A 11 1.56 3.45 2.24
C THR A 11 2.01 3.62 3.67
N HIS A 12 1.37 2.91 4.59
CA HIS A 12 1.68 2.98 6.01
C HIS A 12 1.33 1.68 6.73
N ASN A 13 2.31 1.01 7.32
CA ASN A 13 2.05 0.01 8.34
C ASN A 13 1.59 0.73 9.61
N ILE A 14 0.32 0.56 9.98
CA ILE A 14 -0.30 1.31 11.10
C ILE A 14 -0.11 0.66 12.46
N ARG A 15 0.56 -0.47 12.51
CA ARG A 15 0.69 -1.32 13.68
C ARG A 15 -0.68 -1.79 14.22
N TYR A 16 -0.92 -3.09 14.24
CA TYR A 16 -2.19 -3.63 14.73
C TYR A 16 -2.45 -3.28 16.20
N ALA A 17 -3.72 -3.24 16.57
CA ALA A 17 -4.15 -3.03 17.95
C ALA A 17 -3.79 -4.28 18.80
N THR A 18 -2.96 -4.10 19.80
CA THR A 18 -2.51 -5.20 20.68
C THR A 18 -2.79 -4.90 22.13
N THR A 19 -2.97 -5.96 22.94
CA THR A 19 -3.02 -5.90 24.40
C THR A 19 -1.65 -6.11 25.04
N SER A 20 -0.62 -6.40 24.22
CA SER A 20 0.77 -6.61 24.65
C SER A 20 1.68 -5.63 23.89
N PRO A 21 1.66 -4.34 24.24
CA PRO A 21 2.38 -3.32 23.50
C PRO A 21 3.90 -3.46 23.67
N PHE A 22 4.64 -3.05 22.65
CA PHE A 22 6.08 -2.85 22.74
C PHE A 22 6.44 -1.64 23.61
N LYS A 23 7.69 -1.54 24.01
CA LYS A 23 8.22 -0.36 24.69
C LYS A 23 8.02 0.89 23.80
N GLY A 24 7.34 1.90 24.33
CA GLY A 24 7.03 3.13 23.61
C GLY A 24 5.72 3.11 22.79
N GLU A 25 5.14 1.95 22.60
CA GLU A 25 3.84 1.80 21.92
C GLU A 25 2.70 2.27 22.83
N GLN A 26 1.90 3.18 22.34
CA GLN A 26 0.65 3.59 22.97
C GLN A 26 -0.52 2.74 22.44
N PRO A 27 -1.58 2.51 23.26
CA PRO A 27 -2.78 1.82 22.80
C PRO A 27 -3.37 2.45 21.53
N TRP A 28 -3.97 1.62 20.69
CA TRP A 28 -4.61 2.07 19.46
C TRP A 28 -5.54 3.27 19.63
N ALA A 29 -6.33 3.29 20.70
CA ALA A 29 -7.25 4.40 20.99
C ALA A 29 -6.55 5.79 21.09
N GLN A 30 -5.28 5.82 21.45
CA GLN A 30 -4.49 7.05 21.50
C GLN A 30 -3.81 7.36 20.15
N ARG A 31 -3.45 6.33 19.38
CA ARG A 31 -2.76 6.45 18.07
C ARG A 31 -3.73 6.74 16.91
N LYS A 32 -4.96 6.23 17.00
CA LYS A 32 -5.97 6.28 15.94
C LYS A 32 -6.19 7.69 15.38
N GLN A 33 -6.38 8.68 16.27
CA GLN A 33 -6.67 10.04 15.81
C GLN A 33 -5.48 10.68 15.09
N LEU A 34 -4.26 10.39 15.51
CA LEU A 34 -3.04 10.88 14.85
C LEU A 34 -2.93 10.31 13.43
N LEU A 35 -3.21 9.02 13.27
CA LEU A 35 -3.24 8.36 11.96
C LEU A 35 -4.35 8.93 11.06
N LEU A 36 -5.56 9.09 11.57
CA LEU A 36 -6.65 9.69 10.80
C LEU A 36 -6.30 11.11 10.34
N ASN A 37 -5.71 11.93 11.22
CA ASN A 37 -5.28 13.28 10.88
C ASN A 37 -4.22 13.26 9.76
N GLU A 38 -3.25 12.34 9.82
CA GLU A 38 -2.24 12.15 8.78
C GLU A 38 -2.89 11.79 7.44
N LEU A 39 -3.73 10.75 7.42
CA LEU A 39 -4.39 10.30 6.19
C LEU A 39 -5.26 11.39 5.56
N GLN A 40 -6.05 12.10 6.37
CA GLN A 40 -6.90 13.20 5.91
C GLN A 40 -6.06 14.38 5.40
N TYR A 41 -5.00 14.75 6.13
CA TYR A 41 -4.14 15.86 5.73
C TYR A 41 -3.44 15.60 4.42
N GLU A 42 -2.86 14.40 4.25
CA GLU A 42 -2.09 14.05 3.07
C GLU A 42 -2.96 13.84 1.81
N THR A 43 -4.25 13.50 1.98
CA THR A 43 -5.10 13.18 0.83
C THR A 43 -6.09 14.29 0.46
N ARG A 44 -6.27 15.33 1.29
CA ARG A 44 -7.31 16.36 1.10
C ARG A 44 -7.17 17.19 -0.17
N HIS A 45 -5.95 17.35 -0.70
CA HIS A 45 -5.68 18.16 -1.88
C HIS A 45 -5.39 17.36 -3.14
N CYS A 46 -5.46 16.04 -3.06
CA CYS A 46 -5.34 15.14 -4.19
C CYS A 46 -6.49 14.15 -4.16
N GLN A 47 -7.48 14.33 -5.04
CA GLN A 47 -8.65 13.46 -5.07
C GLN A 47 -8.29 12.07 -5.61
N GLU A 48 -7.29 11.99 -6.49
CA GLU A 48 -6.78 10.76 -7.10
C GLU A 48 -5.82 9.99 -6.17
N SER A 49 -6.15 9.98 -4.87
CA SER A 49 -5.32 9.30 -3.86
C SER A 49 -5.71 7.83 -3.67
N PHE A 50 -4.68 6.99 -3.43
CA PHE A 50 -4.81 5.66 -2.85
C PHE A 50 -4.11 5.62 -1.50
N VAL A 51 -4.77 5.02 -0.51
CA VAL A 51 -4.20 4.76 0.82
C VAL A 51 -4.09 3.26 1.03
N CYS A 52 -2.85 2.79 1.13
CA CYS A 52 -2.49 1.37 1.23
C CYS A 52 -1.92 1.11 2.62
N LEU A 53 -2.66 0.42 3.46
CA LEU A 53 -2.26 0.21 4.85
C LEU A 53 -1.85 -1.25 5.09
N GLN A 54 -1.05 -1.49 6.14
CA GLN A 54 -0.67 -2.81 6.60
C GLN A 54 -0.96 -2.96 8.09
N GLU A 55 -1.03 -4.19 8.57
CA GLU A 55 -1.37 -4.56 9.96
C GLU A 55 -2.76 -4.08 10.42
N VAL A 56 -3.69 -3.94 9.53
CA VAL A 56 -5.03 -3.43 9.86
C VAL A 56 -5.92 -4.57 10.34
N LEU A 57 -6.34 -4.57 11.60
CA LEU A 57 -7.37 -5.47 12.10
C LEU A 57 -8.76 -4.99 11.65
N HIS A 58 -9.73 -5.91 11.60
CA HIS A 58 -11.10 -5.61 11.16
C HIS A 58 -11.73 -4.42 11.92
N THR A 59 -11.52 -4.34 13.23
CA THR A 59 -12.01 -3.21 14.07
C THR A 59 -11.32 -1.90 13.70
N GLN A 60 -9.99 -1.92 13.47
CA GLN A 60 -9.25 -0.74 13.04
C GLN A 60 -9.70 -0.28 11.65
N LEU A 61 -9.94 -1.24 10.74
CA LEU A 61 -10.45 -0.96 9.40
C LEU A 61 -11.77 -0.19 9.44
N GLY A 62 -12.73 -0.68 10.24
CA GLY A 62 -14.04 -0.02 10.40
C GLY A 62 -13.91 1.38 11.00
N GLU A 63 -13.06 1.56 12.00
CA GLU A 63 -12.81 2.87 12.62
C GLU A 63 -12.12 3.87 11.68
N LEU A 64 -11.15 3.40 10.88
CA LEU A 64 -10.47 4.23 9.87
C LEU A 64 -11.42 4.62 8.75
N LEU A 65 -12.20 3.67 8.22
CA LEU A 65 -13.19 3.96 7.18
C LEU A 65 -14.23 4.96 7.67
N ALA A 66 -14.75 4.79 8.89
CA ALA A 66 -15.70 5.72 9.49
C ALA A 66 -15.08 7.12 9.69
N GLY A 67 -13.82 7.18 10.12
CA GLY A 67 -13.11 8.44 10.29
C GLY A 67 -12.83 9.16 8.97
N LEU A 68 -12.42 8.44 7.93
CA LEU A 68 -12.20 8.99 6.59
C LEU A 68 -13.50 9.49 5.94
N ASN A 69 -14.64 8.86 6.26
CA ASN A 69 -15.96 9.24 5.76
C ASN A 69 -16.70 10.22 6.69
N GLN A 70 -16.04 10.76 7.71
CA GLN A 70 -16.69 11.70 8.60
C GLN A 70 -17.16 12.97 7.85
N GLY A 71 -18.47 13.16 7.82
CA GLY A 71 -19.10 14.28 7.09
C GLY A 71 -19.56 13.92 5.67
N SER A 72 -19.36 12.72 5.21
CA SER A 72 -19.93 12.20 3.96
C SER A 72 -21.38 11.73 4.18
N GLU A 73 -22.19 11.77 3.14
CA GLU A 73 -23.53 11.16 3.15
C GLU A 73 -23.41 9.63 3.13
N PRO A 74 -24.26 8.90 3.88
CA PRO A 74 -24.18 7.44 3.96
C PRO A 74 -24.29 6.72 2.59
N GLU A 75 -25.12 7.27 1.68
CA GLU A 75 -25.31 6.72 0.33
C GLU A 75 -24.20 7.12 -0.66
N ALA A 76 -23.33 8.05 -0.28
CA ALA A 76 -22.22 8.54 -1.11
C ALA A 76 -20.93 8.72 -0.28
N PRO A 77 -20.36 7.63 0.23
CA PRO A 77 -19.12 7.71 1.02
C PRO A 77 -17.98 8.27 0.17
N GLU A 78 -17.16 9.12 0.77
CA GLU A 78 -15.97 9.65 0.09
C GLU A 78 -14.95 8.53 -0.18
N TRP A 79 -14.81 7.61 0.77
CA TRP A 79 -13.85 6.51 0.71
C TRP A 79 -14.51 5.15 0.80
N ASP A 80 -13.96 4.21 0.04
CA ASP A 80 -14.23 2.78 0.12
C ASP A 80 -12.90 2.02 0.12
N TYR A 81 -12.92 0.71 0.31
CA TYR A 81 -11.73 -0.11 0.34
C TYR A 81 -11.94 -1.48 -0.31
N ILE A 82 -10.82 -2.12 -0.67
CA ILE A 82 -10.76 -3.54 -1.03
C ILE A 82 -9.77 -4.25 -0.11
N GLY A 83 -9.97 -5.56 0.09
CA GLY A 83 -9.14 -6.43 0.91
C GLY A 83 -9.95 -7.20 1.94
N VAL A 84 -9.36 -8.30 2.44
CA VAL A 84 -9.94 -9.19 3.45
C VAL A 84 -8.92 -9.52 4.53
N GLY A 85 -9.38 -10.07 5.65
CA GLY A 85 -8.53 -10.61 6.70
C GLY A 85 -7.76 -11.84 6.22
N ARG A 86 -6.47 -11.88 6.50
CA ARG A 86 -5.54 -12.89 5.97
C ARG A 86 -5.80 -14.31 6.46
N ASP A 87 -6.43 -14.48 7.65
CA ASP A 87 -6.54 -15.78 8.32
C ASP A 87 -7.74 -16.60 7.84
N ASP A 88 -8.80 -15.95 7.37
CA ASP A 88 -10.02 -16.63 6.93
C ASP A 88 -10.56 -16.17 5.56
N GLY A 89 -9.94 -15.15 4.98
CA GLY A 89 -10.42 -14.52 3.75
C GLY A 89 -11.68 -13.65 3.94
N HIS A 90 -11.98 -13.26 5.18
CA HIS A 90 -13.12 -12.42 5.54
C HIS A 90 -12.71 -11.35 6.56
N GLN A 91 -12.80 -11.65 7.87
CA GLN A 91 -12.63 -10.66 8.94
C GLN A 91 -11.50 -11.00 9.92
N SER A 92 -10.94 -12.20 9.86
CA SER A 92 -9.93 -12.66 10.80
C SER A 92 -8.52 -12.34 10.32
N GLY A 93 -7.67 -11.92 11.25
CA GLY A 93 -6.29 -11.56 10.99
C GLY A 93 -6.13 -10.15 10.42
N GLU A 94 -4.92 -9.83 10.05
CA GLU A 94 -4.57 -8.53 9.49
C GLU A 94 -4.98 -8.42 8.02
N TYR A 95 -5.40 -7.22 7.63
CA TYR A 95 -5.64 -6.82 6.25
C TYR A 95 -4.41 -6.10 5.69
N SER A 96 -4.31 -6.12 4.37
CA SER A 96 -3.52 -5.18 3.57
C SER A 96 -4.47 -4.41 2.65
N PRO A 97 -5.31 -3.51 3.20
CA PRO A 97 -6.38 -2.86 2.44
C PRO A 97 -5.85 -1.78 1.51
N ILE A 98 -6.60 -1.54 0.43
CA ILE A 98 -6.42 -0.41 -0.49
C ILE A 98 -7.66 0.46 -0.39
N PHE A 99 -7.54 1.65 0.18
CA PHE A 99 -8.61 2.65 0.20
C PHE A 99 -8.54 3.53 -1.04
N TYR A 100 -9.69 3.87 -1.58
CA TYR A 100 -9.84 4.71 -2.77
C TYR A 100 -11.12 5.53 -2.69
N ARG A 101 -11.27 6.54 -3.56
CA ARG A 101 -12.50 7.34 -3.66
C ARG A 101 -13.36 6.85 -4.82
N PRO A 102 -14.57 6.28 -4.56
CA PRO A 102 -15.46 5.76 -5.61
C PRO A 102 -15.94 6.82 -6.60
N ALA A 103 -16.01 8.09 -6.16
CA ALA A 103 -16.36 9.21 -7.06
C ALA A 103 -15.26 9.50 -8.11
N ILE A 104 -14.02 9.08 -7.85
CA ILE A 104 -12.85 9.31 -8.71
C ILE A 104 -12.47 8.04 -9.47
N TRP A 105 -12.44 6.91 -8.78
CA TRP A 105 -12.01 5.62 -9.28
C TRP A 105 -13.16 4.64 -9.31
N GLU A 106 -13.35 3.98 -10.43
CA GLU A 106 -14.25 2.84 -10.55
C GLU A 106 -13.45 1.56 -10.37
N LEU A 107 -13.84 0.77 -9.39
CA LEU A 107 -13.28 -0.56 -9.17
C LEU A 107 -13.87 -1.54 -10.18
N ILE A 108 -13.03 -2.19 -10.98
CA ILE A 108 -13.44 -3.14 -12.02
C ILE A 108 -13.37 -4.57 -11.53
N GLU A 109 -12.22 -4.92 -10.95
CA GLU A 109 -11.95 -6.27 -10.47
C GLU A 109 -10.93 -6.19 -9.33
N TRP A 110 -11.03 -7.10 -8.35
CA TRP A 110 -10.03 -7.23 -7.31
C TRP A 110 -9.95 -8.66 -6.79
N GLU A 111 -8.82 -9.01 -6.21
CA GLU A 111 -8.61 -10.27 -5.47
C GLU A 111 -7.65 -10.07 -4.30
N THR A 112 -7.73 -10.99 -3.34
CA THR A 112 -6.68 -11.22 -2.34
C THR A 112 -6.00 -12.55 -2.65
N VAL A 113 -4.68 -12.55 -2.71
CA VAL A 113 -3.85 -13.72 -3.01
C VAL A 113 -2.99 -14.02 -1.79
N TRP A 114 -3.01 -15.26 -1.34
CA TRP A 114 -2.14 -15.73 -0.27
C TRP A 114 -0.74 -15.98 -0.79
N LEU A 115 0.26 -15.45 -0.10
CA LEU A 115 1.66 -15.54 -0.48
C LEU A 115 2.26 -16.86 0.01
N SER A 116 1.78 -17.95 -0.58
CA SER A 116 2.11 -19.32 -0.24
C SER A 116 2.07 -20.22 -1.47
N SER A 117 2.38 -21.50 -1.32
CA SER A 117 2.24 -22.50 -2.38
C SER A 117 0.77 -22.82 -2.73
N THR A 118 -0.20 -22.31 -1.97
CA THR A 118 -1.65 -22.42 -2.21
C THR A 118 -2.28 -21.03 -2.18
N PRO A 119 -2.07 -20.22 -3.24
CA PRO A 119 -2.40 -18.80 -3.24
C PRO A 119 -3.90 -18.49 -3.26
N GLU A 120 -4.74 -19.47 -3.48
CA GLU A 120 -6.20 -19.36 -3.54
C GLU A 120 -6.91 -19.44 -2.17
N ARG A 121 -6.16 -19.67 -1.08
CA ARG A 121 -6.76 -19.87 0.26
C ARG A 121 -5.81 -19.48 1.39
N PRO A 122 -6.34 -19.18 2.58
CA PRO A 122 -5.53 -18.93 3.78
C PRO A 122 -4.52 -20.04 4.04
N SER A 123 -3.24 -19.71 3.95
CA SER A 123 -2.15 -20.65 4.12
C SER A 123 -0.81 -19.93 4.26
N LYS A 124 0.18 -20.62 4.79
CA LYS A 124 1.57 -20.21 4.80
C LYS A 124 2.48 -21.33 4.31
N SER A 125 3.61 -20.98 3.74
CA SER A 125 4.56 -21.94 3.16
C SER A 125 5.99 -21.50 3.46
N TRP A 126 6.91 -22.39 3.12
CA TRP A 126 8.34 -22.19 3.35
C TRP A 126 8.62 -21.94 4.85
N ASP A 127 9.43 -20.94 5.15
CA ASP A 127 9.81 -20.53 6.50
C ASP A 127 8.92 -19.40 7.09
N ALA A 128 7.73 -19.17 6.50
CA ALA A 128 6.83 -18.09 6.94
C ALA A 128 6.40 -18.24 8.40
N ALA A 129 6.57 -17.21 9.19
CA ALA A 129 6.05 -17.13 10.55
C ALA A 129 4.54 -16.88 10.56
N SER A 130 4.05 -16.04 9.63
CA SER A 130 2.66 -15.63 9.55
C SER A 130 2.05 -15.91 8.17
N ILE A 131 0.71 -15.98 8.11
CA ILE A 131 -0.01 -15.93 6.83
C ILE A 131 0.17 -14.53 6.24
N ARG A 132 0.55 -14.45 4.95
CA ARG A 132 0.76 -13.17 4.25
C ARG A 132 -0.06 -13.14 2.98
N ILE A 133 -0.49 -11.93 2.61
CA ILE A 133 -1.37 -11.69 1.46
C ILE A 133 -0.89 -10.52 0.63
N VAL A 134 -1.31 -10.48 -0.62
CA VAL A 134 -1.34 -9.28 -1.44
C VAL A 134 -2.77 -8.99 -1.86
N THR A 135 -3.22 -7.75 -1.67
CA THR A 135 -4.49 -7.24 -2.20
C THR A 135 -4.20 -6.59 -3.55
N ILE A 136 -5.00 -6.94 -4.57
CA ILE A 136 -4.82 -6.52 -5.95
C ILE A 136 -6.14 -5.92 -6.43
N GLY A 137 -6.10 -4.72 -7.05
CA GLY A 137 -7.27 -4.09 -7.63
C GLY A 137 -6.98 -3.40 -8.94
N VAL A 138 -7.94 -3.47 -9.87
CA VAL A 138 -7.95 -2.74 -11.13
C VAL A 138 -8.97 -1.62 -11.03
N PHE A 139 -8.52 -0.40 -11.28
CA PHE A 139 -9.32 0.81 -11.17
C PHE A 139 -9.29 1.58 -12.49
N ILE A 140 -10.45 2.11 -12.91
CA ILE A 140 -10.57 3.07 -14.00
C ILE A 140 -10.80 4.46 -13.42
N HIS A 141 -9.94 5.41 -13.80
CA HIS A 141 -10.15 6.81 -13.47
C HIS A 141 -11.34 7.36 -14.27
N ARG A 142 -12.41 7.79 -13.58
CA ARG A 142 -13.68 8.14 -14.22
C ARG A 142 -13.56 9.23 -15.28
N GLN A 143 -12.71 10.23 -15.08
CA GLN A 143 -12.55 11.34 -16.01
C GLN A 143 -11.62 11.02 -17.19
N THR A 144 -10.43 10.46 -16.93
CA THR A 144 -9.42 10.22 -17.99
C THR A 144 -9.57 8.87 -18.65
N GLN A 145 -10.35 7.97 -18.04
CA GLN A 145 -10.53 6.60 -18.48
C GLN A 145 -9.22 5.78 -18.49
N SER A 146 -8.21 6.23 -17.76
CA SER A 146 -6.98 5.48 -17.55
C SER A 146 -7.20 4.33 -16.59
N THR A 147 -6.69 3.16 -16.91
CA THR A 147 -6.82 1.95 -16.10
C THR A 147 -5.52 1.68 -15.35
N ILE A 148 -5.57 1.52 -14.04
CA ILE A 148 -4.41 1.25 -13.22
C ILE A 148 -4.58 -0.03 -12.40
N LEU A 149 -3.45 -0.71 -12.20
CA LEU A 149 -3.32 -1.88 -11.32
C LEU A 149 -2.62 -1.46 -10.03
N VAL A 150 -3.30 -1.66 -8.91
CA VAL A 150 -2.81 -1.31 -7.58
C VAL A 150 -2.63 -2.57 -6.76
N LEU A 151 -1.46 -2.71 -6.12
CA LEU A 151 -1.15 -3.82 -5.23
C LEU A 151 -0.68 -3.31 -3.87
N ASN A 152 -1.13 -3.98 -2.80
CA ASN A 152 -0.68 -3.70 -1.44
C ASN A 152 -0.39 -5.00 -0.69
N THR A 153 0.74 -5.07 0.00
CA THR A 153 1.19 -6.29 0.69
C THR A 153 1.88 -5.98 2.01
N HIS A 154 1.97 -7.00 2.86
CA HIS A 154 2.84 -7.04 4.02
C HIS A 154 3.55 -8.39 4.02
N LEU A 155 4.87 -8.40 3.75
CA LEU A 155 5.66 -9.62 3.65
C LEU A 155 6.03 -10.17 5.03
N ASP A 156 6.54 -11.40 5.08
CA ASP A 156 6.85 -12.08 6.34
C ASP A 156 8.05 -11.44 7.05
N ASP A 157 7.92 -11.23 8.35
CA ASP A 157 8.94 -10.56 9.19
C ASP A 157 10.10 -11.50 9.56
N GLN A 158 9.94 -12.82 9.47
CA GLN A 158 10.96 -13.81 9.86
C GLN A 158 11.55 -14.55 8.66
N GLY A 159 10.71 -15.06 7.77
CA GLY A 159 11.10 -16.01 6.74
C GLY A 159 11.68 -15.38 5.49
N SER A 160 12.98 -15.49 5.26
CA SER A 160 13.63 -14.96 4.05
C SER A 160 13.23 -15.72 2.77
N GLN A 161 13.08 -17.04 2.86
CA GLN A 161 12.60 -17.86 1.75
C GLN A 161 11.15 -17.49 1.38
N SER A 162 10.29 -17.30 2.37
CA SER A 162 8.90 -16.92 2.13
C SER A 162 8.79 -15.52 1.53
N ARG A 163 9.63 -14.55 1.93
CA ARG A 163 9.68 -13.23 1.31
C ARG A 163 10.11 -13.30 -0.16
N LEU A 164 11.13 -14.10 -0.47
CA LEU A 164 11.59 -14.30 -1.86
C LEU A 164 10.49 -14.89 -2.74
N GLU A 165 9.85 -15.96 -2.28
CA GLU A 165 8.80 -16.63 -3.05
C GLU A 165 7.53 -15.74 -3.14
N ALA A 166 7.21 -14.98 -2.08
CA ALA A 166 6.14 -13.99 -2.11
C ALA A 166 6.39 -12.92 -3.19
N ALA A 167 7.63 -12.42 -3.30
CA ALA A 167 8.02 -11.48 -4.34
C ALA A 167 7.81 -12.06 -5.75
N ARG A 168 8.15 -13.34 -5.96
CA ARG A 168 7.92 -14.05 -7.23
C ARG A 168 6.44 -14.20 -7.56
N ILE A 169 5.61 -14.58 -6.56
CA ILE A 169 4.15 -14.65 -6.72
C ILE A 169 3.60 -13.29 -7.13
N ILE A 170 3.99 -12.22 -6.45
CA ILE A 170 3.55 -10.85 -6.75
C ILE A 170 3.92 -10.46 -8.19
N LEU A 171 5.17 -10.68 -8.61
CA LEU A 171 5.61 -10.42 -9.99
C LEU A 171 4.84 -11.24 -11.02
N GLY A 172 4.56 -12.51 -10.71
CA GLY A 172 3.73 -13.37 -11.53
C GLY A 172 2.31 -12.82 -11.69
N LYS A 173 1.69 -12.37 -10.59
CA LYS A 173 0.37 -11.73 -10.59
C LYS A 173 0.37 -10.39 -11.36
N ILE A 174 1.36 -9.55 -11.18
CA ILE A 174 1.49 -8.32 -11.98
C ILE A 174 1.53 -8.67 -13.48
N SER A 175 2.32 -9.66 -13.88
CA SER A 175 2.40 -10.08 -15.28
C SER A 175 1.07 -10.64 -15.80
N GLU A 176 0.40 -11.47 -15.02
CA GLU A 176 -0.92 -12.02 -15.34
C GLU A 176 -1.96 -10.92 -15.57
N TRP A 177 -2.13 -10.02 -14.60
CA TRP A 177 -3.14 -8.98 -14.64
C TRP A 177 -2.87 -7.94 -15.74
N ARG A 178 -1.62 -7.60 -15.99
CA ARG A 178 -1.24 -6.72 -17.09
C ARG A 178 -1.48 -7.32 -18.48
N GLY A 179 -1.44 -8.64 -18.59
CA GLY A 179 -1.76 -9.36 -19.83
C GLY A 179 -3.25 -9.42 -20.15
N ARG A 180 -4.12 -9.05 -19.20
CA ARG A 180 -5.57 -9.06 -19.38
C ARG A 180 -6.05 -7.78 -20.09
N THR A 181 -7.23 -7.89 -20.70
CA THR A 181 -8.01 -6.75 -21.18
C THR A 181 -9.30 -6.64 -20.37
N TYR A 182 -9.77 -5.42 -20.19
CA TYR A 182 -10.95 -5.10 -19.39
C TYR A 182 -11.99 -4.42 -20.28
N ASP A 183 -13.14 -5.06 -20.46
CA ASP A 183 -14.24 -4.48 -21.21
C ASP A 183 -15.09 -3.61 -20.28
N HIS A 184 -15.14 -2.31 -20.58
CA HIS A 184 -15.88 -1.34 -19.82
C HIS A 184 -16.50 -0.29 -20.75
N ASP A 185 -17.79 -0.01 -20.61
CA ASP A 185 -18.55 0.93 -21.45
C ASP A 185 -18.39 0.67 -22.97
N GLY A 186 -18.32 -0.60 -23.35
CA GLY A 186 -18.17 -1.02 -24.75
C GLY A 186 -16.75 -0.78 -25.32
N LEU A 187 -15.77 -0.46 -24.49
CA LEU A 187 -14.37 -0.29 -24.86
C LEU A 187 -13.49 -1.30 -24.16
N THR A 188 -12.60 -1.94 -24.91
CA THR A 188 -11.55 -2.81 -24.38
C THR A 188 -10.37 -1.97 -23.92
N ARG A 189 -9.94 -2.16 -22.67
CA ARG A 189 -8.88 -1.40 -22.01
C ARG A 189 -7.73 -2.30 -21.57
N CYS A 190 -6.53 -1.75 -21.61
CA CYS A 190 -5.34 -2.36 -21.02
C CYS A 190 -4.89 -1.54 -19.81
N ILE A 191 -4.13 -2.16 -18.90
CA ILE A 191 -3.49 -1.45 -17.77
C ILE A 191 -2.57 -0.36 -18.31
N SER A 192 -2.75 0.86 -17.85
CA SER A 192 -1.98 2.05 -18.21
C SER A 192 -0.85 2.35 -17.24
N GLY A 193 -0.90 1.81 -16.03
CA GLY A 193 0.10 1.96 -14.99
C GLY A 193 -0.09 0.93 -13.88
N THR A 194 1.01 0.54 -13.24
CA THR A 194 0.99 -0.41 -12.12
C THR A 194 1.88 0.11 -11.01
N PHE A 195 1.42 0.02 -9.77
CA PHE A 195 2.29 0.22 -8.62
C PHE A 195 2.00 -0.82 -7.53
N LEU A 196 3.05 -1.16 -6.81
CA LEU A 196 3.05 -2.05 -5.65
C LEU A 196 3.48 -1.25 -4.43
N THR A 197 2.73 -1.38 -3.35
CA THR A 197 3.03 -0.77 -2.06
C THR A 197 3.16 -1.81 -0.97
N GLY A 198 3.80 -1.46 0.12
CA GLY A 198 3.74 -2.26 1.33
C GLY A 198 4.98 -2.21 2.21
N ASP A 199 4.82 -2.88 3.33
CA ASP A 199 5.90 -3.28 4.21
C ASP A 199 6.48 -4.60 3.69
N PHE A 200 7.72 -4.54 3.19
CA PHE A 200 8.35 -5.74 2.63
C PHE A 200 9.14 -6.54 3.66
N ASN A 201 9.29 -6.04 4.88
CA ASN A 201 10.16 -6.64 5.89
C ASN A 201 11.53 -7.05 5.30
N SER A 202 11.99 -6.28 4.31
CA SER A 202 13.17 -6.56 3.49
C SER A 202 13.87 -5.25 3.18
N GLU A 203 15.11 -5.10 3.62
CA GLU A 203 15.94 -3.97 3.27
C GLU A 203 16.44 -4.06 1.82
N GLU A 204 17.03 -2.99 1.29
CA GLU A 204 17.48 -2.89 -0.10
C GLU A 204 18.49 -3.97 -0.53
N ASN A 205 19.25 -4.52 0.40
CA ASN A 205 20.21 -5.59 0.16
C ASN A 205 19.66 -7.00 0.34
N GLN A 206 18.36 -7.12 0.69
CA GLN A 206 17.73 -8.41 0.97
C GLN A 206 16.88 -8.92 -0.20
N GLU A 207 16.48 -10.16 -0.09
CA GLU A 207 15.95 -11.00 -1.16
C GLU A 207 14.68 -10.47 -1.84
N ALA A 208 13.67 -10.06 -1.06
CA ALA A 208 12.40 -9.63 -1.65
C ALA A 208 12.54 -8.30 -2.40
N TYR A 209 13.26 -7.33 -1.80
CA TYR A 209 13.51 -6.07 -2.47
C TYR A 209 14.30 -6.27 -3.77
N GLN A 210 15.35 -7.10 -3.75
CA GLN A 210 16.17 -7.38 -4.94
C GLN A 210 15.35 -8.07 -6.05
N GLU A 211 14.52 -9.06 -5.70
CA GLU A 211 13.66 -9.75 -6.66
C GLU A 211 12.64 -8.79 -7.28
N LEU A 212 11.94 -8.00 -6.46
CA LEU A 212 10.93 -7.03 -6.92
C LEU A 212 11.55 -5.92 -7.78
N THR A 213 12.69 -5.36 -7.35
CA THR A 213 13.35 -4.27 -8.10
C THR A 213 14.13 -4.74 -9.32
N GLY A 214 14.26 -6.05 -9.51
CA GLY A 214 14.66 -6.64 -10.79
C GLY A 214 13.66 -6.39 -11.93
N ARG A 215 12.41 -6.02 -11.61
CA ARG A 215 11.32 -5.78 -12.57
C ARG A 215 10.62 -4.44 -12.37
N LEU A 216 10.56 -3.92 -11.15
CA LEU A 216 9.89 -2.67 -10.78
C LEU A 216 10.92 -1.62 -10.37
N LEU A 217 10.55 -0.36 -10.46
CA LEU A 217 11.39 0.76 -10.07
C LEU A 217 10.98 1.27 -8.67
N ASP A 218 11.96 1.45 -7.79
CA ASP A 218 11.75 2.07 -6.49
C ASP A 218 11.52 3.58 -6.66
N ALA A 219 10.34 4.06 -6.26
CA ALA A 219 9.97 5.47 -6.37
C ALA A 219 10.98 6.41 -5.69
N TYR A 220 11.61 5.98 -4.58
CA TYR A 220 12.68 6.76 -3.95
C TYR A 220 13.88 6.96 -4.87
N LYS A 221 14.26 5.94 -5.65
CA LYS A 221 15.41 6.02 -6.56
C LYS A 221 15.08 6.79 -7.84
N GLU A 222 13.82 6.75 -8.26
CA GLU A 222 13.35 7.43 -9.48
C GLU A 222 13.09 8.93 -9.31
N VAL A 223 12.74 9.37 -8.11
CA VAL A 223 12.44 10.78 -7.86
C VAL A 223 13.71 11.64 -7.83
N GLU A 224 13.66 12.81 -8.45
CA GLU A 224 14.73 13.80 -8.34
C GLU A 224 14.94 14.21 -6.88
N ARG A 225 16.19 14.38 -6.47
CA ARG A 225 16.55 14.70 -5.08
C ARG A 225 15.84 15.94 -4.53
N VAL A 226 15.60 16.95 -5.37
CA VAL A 226 14.92 18.19 -4.98
C VAL A 226 13.44 18.00 -4.65
N ASN A 227 12.87 16.86 -5.06
CA ASN A 227 11.48 16.49 -4.83
C ASN A 227 11.33 15.43 -3.71
N ARG A 228 12.38 15.22 -2.91
CA ARG A 228 12.34 14.35 -1.72
C ARG A 228 12.14 15.18 -0.47
N TYR A 229 11.26 14.72 0.40
CA TYR A 229 10.98 15.36 1.68
C TYR A 229 11.00 14.36 2.84
N GLY A 230 11.41 14.81 4.02
CA GLY A 230 11.31 14.07 5.27
C GLY A 230 12.46 13.08 5.50
N ASN A 231 12.11 11.92 6.04
CA ASN A 231 13.07 10.92 6.49
C ASN A 231 13.49 9.96 5.34
N TYR A 232 14.42 9.06 5.63
CA TYR A 232 14.76 7.94 4.76
C TYR A 232 14.28 6.61 5.35
N ILE A 233 14.48 6.47 6.65
CA ILE A 233 14.10 5.29 7.43
C ILE A 233 12.59 5.25 7.60
N THR A 234 11.98 4.11 7.36
CA THR A 234 10.54 3.93 7.48
C THR A 234 10.13 3.20 8.75
N TRP A 235 10.89 2.20 9.21
CA TRP A 235 10.63 1.53 10.48
C TRP A 235 11.48 2.10 11.62
N THR A 236 10.84 2.46 12.74
CA THR A 236 11.48 3.12 13.90
C THR A 236 11.34 2.33 15.19
N GLY A 237 10.52 1.27 15.22
CA GLY A 237 10.28 0.44 16.41
C GLY A 237 9.79 1.24 17.62
N PHE A 238 8.98 2.28 17.45
CA PHE A 238 8.57 3.22 18.51
C PHE A 238 9.74 3.95 19.20
N GLY A 239 10.88 4.10 18.51
CA GLY A 239 12.09 4.65 19.08
C GLY A 239 12.84 3.68 19.99
N TYR A 240 12.59 2.39 19.83
CA TYR A 240 13.27 1.34 20.57
C TYR A 240 14.73 1.22 20.13
N GLU A 241 15.66 1.21 21.10
CA GLU A 241 17.10 1.32 20.81
C GLU A 241 17.78 -0.04 20.56
N ASP A 242 17.09 -1.16 20.86
CA ASP A 242 17.69 -2.50 20.77
C ASP A 242 17.73 -3.05 19.32
N GLU A 243 16.99 -2.47 18.40
CA GLU A 243 16.99 -2.83 16.98
C GLU A 243 17.29 -1.61 16.11
N PRO A 244 18.17 -1.71 15.11
CA PRO A 244 18.50 -0.59 14.25
C PRO A 244 17.31 -0.21 13.37
N PRO A 245 16.96 1.08 13.28
CA PRO A 245 15.92 1.54 12.36
C PRO A 245 16.27 1.22 10.90
N SER A 246 15.28 0.81 10.09
CA SER A 246 15.48 0.36 8.73
C SER A 246 14.48 0.96 7.75
N ARG A 247 14.78 0.88 6.44
CA ARG A 247 13.87 1.20 5.37
C ARG A 247 13.33 -0.11 4.79
N ILE A 248 12.05 -0.39 5.07
CA ILE A 248 11.37 -1.62 4.68
C ILE A 248 9.99 -1.40 4.05
N ASP A 249 9.51 -0.15 4.04
CA ASP A 249 8.26 0.24 3.40
C ASP A 249 8.55 0.93 2.06
N TYR A 250 7.84 0.51 1.02
CA TYR A 250 8.15 0.91 -0.35
C TYR A 250 6.91 1.23 -1.18
N VAL A 251 7.12 2.08 -2.19
CA VAL A 251 6.26 2.21 -3.35
C VAL A 251 7.12 1.89 -4.57
N LEU A 252 6.79 0.80 -5.25
CA LEU A 252 7.43 0.39 -6.49
C LEU A 252 6.50 0.64 -7.66
N VAL A 253 7.04 1.13 -8.78
CA VAL A 253 6.28 1.43 -9.99
C VAL A 253 6.78 0.59 -11.16
N ASP A 254 5.87 0.19 -12.04
CA ASP A 254 6.26 -0.51 -13.26
C ASP A 254 6.91 0.47 -14.25
N PRO A 255 8.10 0.16 -14.77
CA PRO A 255 8.80 1.02 -15.70
C PRO A 255 8.12 1.17 -17.07
N THR A 256 7.29 0.18 -17.45
CA THR A 256 6.77 0.10 -18.82
C THR A 256 5.37 -0.49 -18.86
N VAL A 257 4.40 0.34 -19.25
CA VAL A 257 3.15 -0.13 -19.81
C VAL A 257 3.04 0.44 -21.22
N HIS A 258 3.16 -0.43 -22.25
CA HIS A 258 3.19 -0.02 -23.65
C HIS A 258 4.11 1.19 -23.91
N GLU A 259 4.98 1.17 -24.84
CA GLU A 259 6.10 2.09 -25.13
C GLU A 259 5.83 3.62 -24.99
N THR A 260 4.59 4.01 -24.70
CA THR A 260 4.12 5.40 -24.66
C THR A 260 3.63 5.93 -23.32
N ARG A 261 3.42 5.08 -22.29
CA ARG A 261 2.91 5.54 -20.99
C ARG A 261 3.83 5.08 -19.87
N ARG A 262 4.35 6.03 -19.11
CA ARG A 262 5.21 5.80 -17.92
C ARG A 262 4.68 6.59 -16.75
N PHE A 263 4.69 5.99 -15.56
CA PHE A 263 4.68 6.79 -14.35
C PHE A 263 5.95 7.62 -14.28
N LYS A 264 5.78 8.92 -14.06
CA LYS A 264 6.85 9.80 -13.58
C LYS A 264 6.66 9.95 -12.07
N VAL A 265 7.69 9.66 -11.28
CA VAL A 265 7.70 9.98 -9.86
C VAL A 265 8.00 11.46 -9.73
N ASN A 266 7.04 12.23 -9.21
CA ASN A 266 7.10 13.69 -9.13
C ASN A 266 7.38 14.19 -7.71
N GLY A 267 7.13 13.38 -6.69
CA GLY A 267 7.41 13.66 -5.29
C GLY A 267 7.55 12.38 -4.49
N TYR A 268 8.36 12.42 -3.43
CA TYR A 268 8.54 11.32 -2.48
C TYR A 268 8.76 11.89 -1.09
N ALA A 269 8.03 11.40 -0.12
CA ALA A 269 8.19 11.79 1.26
C ALA A 269 8.14 10.59 2.20
N VAL A 270 8.92 10.64 3.28
CA VAL A 270 8.76 9.77 4.45
C VAL A 270 8.42 10.67 5.63
N LEU A 271 7.20 10.57 6.12
CA LEU A 271 6.65 11.46 7.14
C LEU A 271 7.21 11.13 8.53
N GLY A 272 7.06 12.05 9.46
CA GLY A 272 7.38 11.78 10.86
C GLY A 272 6.24 11.01 11.53
N ASN A 273 6.56 10.01 12.36
CA ASN A 273 5.57 9.20 13.08
C ASN A 273 5.45 9.55 14.57
N LYS A 274 6.13 10.60 15.03
CA LYS A 274 6.08 11.10 16.40
C LYS A 274 6.04 12.62 16.41
N PHE A 275 5.17 13.19 17.23
CA PHE A 275 4.97 14.62 17.37
C PHE A 275 5.33 15.12 18.78
N ASP A 276 5.06 16.40 19.06
CA ASP A 276 5.42 17.07 20.32
C ASP A 276 4.73 16.50 21.56
N ASP A 277 3.60 15.80 21.37
CA ASP A 277 2.92 15.05 22.44
C ASP A 277 3.69 13.80 22.90
N GLY A 278 4.75 13.45 22.15
CA GLY A 278 5.59 12.29 22.42
C GLY A 278 4.98 10.96 22.01
N VAL A 279 3.79 10.96 21.40
CA VAL A 279 3.10 9.74 20.96
C VAL A 279 3.54 9.36 19.55
N TYR A 280 3.92 8.09 19.37
CA TYR A 280 4.10 7.52 18.05
C TYR A 280 2.73 7.09 17.48
N CYS A 281 2.39 7.53 16.28
CA CYS A 281 1.17 7.05 15.62
C CYS A 281 1.30 5.58 15.15
N SER A 282 2.53 5.16 14.81
CA SER A 282 2.93 3.79 14.46
C SER A 282 4.42 3.60 14.75
N ASP A 283 4.93 2.38 14.77
CA ASP A 283 6.36 2.06 14.71
C ASP A 283 6.95 2.24 13.31
N HIS A 284 6.11 2.43 12.31
CA HIS A 284 6.49 2.81 10.96
C HIS A 284 6.17 4.29 10.68
N ARG A 285 6.78 4.80 9.63
CA ARG A 285 6.52 6.10 9.03
C ARG A 285 5.80 5.92 7.71
N ALA A 286 4.78 6.73 7.46
CA ALA A 286 4.12 6.74 6.17
C ALA A 286 5.07 7.14 5.04
N VAL A 287 4.97 6.44 3.91
CA VAL A 287 5.61 6.81 2.65
C VAL A 287 4.56 7.41 1.73
N VAL A 288 4.80 8.61 1.24
CA VAL A 288 3.91 9.33 0.31
C VAL A 288 4.64 9.54 -1.01
N VAL A 289 4.01 9.17 -2.11
CA VAL A 289 4.56 9.31 -3.46
C VAL A 289 3.56 10.00 -4.38
N ASP A 290 4.01 11.04 -5.06
CA ASP A 290 3.26 11.69 -6.12
C ASP A 290 3.70 11.13 -7.47
N LEU A 291 2.78 10.47 -8.16
CA LEU A 291 2.96 9.89 -9.48
C LEU A 291 2.24 10.74 -10.53
N ILE A 292 2.78 10.77 -11.73
CA ILE A 292 2.13 11.34 -12.91
C ILE A 292 2.06 10.26 -13.98
N LEU A 293 0.84 9.87 -14.34
CA LEU A 293 0.59 9.02 -15.51
C LEU A 293 0.44 9.90 -16.76
N ARG A 294 1.25 9.60 -17.80
CA ARG A 294 1.30 10.36 -19.07
C ARG A 294 0.77 9.54 -20.23
#